data_675cf3ac7a596bffcc2c1190ec2f0314
#
_entry.id   675cf3ac7a596bffcc2c1190ec2f0314
#
_cell.length_a   1.000
_cell.length_b   1.000
_cell.length_c   1.000
_cell.angle_alpha   90.00
_cell.angle_beta   90.00
_cell.angle_gamma   90.00
#
_symmetry.space_group_name_H-M   'P 1'
#
loop_
_entity.id
_entity.type
_entity.pdbx_description
1 polymer ?
#
loop_
_entity_poly.entity_id
_entity_poly.type
_entity_poly.pdbx_seq_one_letter_code
_entity_poly.pdbx_strand_id
1 'polypeptide(L)'
;MSEKIPLLIDTDPGVDDALALLMAFDSEAHDVVGLAIAAGNVGLEHTVRNALKLREIVGRPDVPVFAGCPGPLVHAPREDAAHVHGRDGFGDIGYPDPAGAAAAEHAALAILRLSHEHAGRLLLVALGPLTNLALALR
;
A
#
# COMPACT_ATOMS: atom_id res chain seq x y z
N MET A 1 17.88 -0.71 23.01
CA MET A 1 16.97 -1.17 21.93
C MET A 1 17.51 -0.61 20.62
N SER A 2 17.61 -1.44 19.60
CA SER A 2 17.99 -0.94 18.27
C SER A 2 16.86 -0.07 17.70
N GLU A 3 17.22 0.99 17.00
CA GLU A 3 16.26 1.83 16.29
C GLU A 3 15.57 1.01 15.20
N LYS A 4 14.23 1.09 15.11
CA LYS A 4 13.48 0.36 14.09
C LYS A 4 13.84 0.84 12.67
N ILE A 5 13.82 -0.08 11.73
CA ILE A 5 14.07 0.21 10.31
C ILE A 5 12.82 0.84 9.71
N PRO A 6 12.88 2.04 9.13
CA PRO A 6 11.73 2.63 8.43
C PRO A 6 11.35 1.77 7.23
N LEU A 7 10.08 1.35 7.17
CA LEU A 7 9.53 0.45 6.17
C LEU A 7 8.42 1.15 5.37
N LEU A 8 8.62 1.31 4.08
CA LEU A 8 7.60 1.73 3.13
C LEU A 8 7.16 0.51 2.32
N ILE A 9 5.86 0.27 2.26
CA ILE A 9 5.30 -0.86 1.52
C ILE A 9 4.50 -0.35 0.34
N ASP A 10 4.89 -0.75 -0.87
CA ASP A 10 4.12 -0.54 -2.10
C ASP A 10 3.32 -1.82 -2.39
N THR A 11 2.01 -1.70 -2.44
CA THR A 11 1.10 -2.86 -2.44
C THR A 11 -0.23 -2.53 -3.12
N ASP A 12 -0.96 -3.56 -3.49
CA ASP A 12 -2.32 -3.51 -4.07
C ASP A 12 -3.28 -4.37 -3.24
N PRO A 13 -3.62 -3.98 -1.98
CA PRO A 13 -4.15 -4.87 -0.98
C PRO A 13 -5.32 -5.75 -1.42
N GLY A 14 -5.00 -7.04 -1.60
CA GLY A 14 -5.90 -8.18 -1.67
C GLY A 14 -5.78 -9.00 -0.39
N VAL A 15 -6.30 -10.22 -0.40
CA VAL A 15 -6.38 -11.08 0.80
C VAL A 15 -4.99 -11.45 1.35
N ASP A 16 -4.05 -11.79 0.50
CA ASP A 16 -2.68 -12.15 0.88
C ASP A 16 -1.84 -10.94 1.27
N ASP A 17 -2.01 -9.80 0.58
CA ASP A 17 -1.40 -8.53 0.98
C ASP A 17 -1.83 -8.12 2.39
N ALA A 18 -3.10 -8.37 2.75
CA ALA A 18 -3.60 -8.10 4.10
C ALA A 18 -2.77 -8.83 5.17
N LEU A 19 -2.45 -10.10 4.95
CA LEU A 19 -1.61 -10.88 5.86
C LEU A 19 -0.20 -10.30 5.95
N ALA A 20 0.40 -9.94 4.81
CA ALA A 20 1.73 -9.34 4.77
C ALA A 20 1.76 -7.99 5.53
N LEU A 21 0.74 -7.15 5.35
CA LEU A 21 0.64 -5.87 6.06
C LEU A 21 0.45 -6.07 7.57
N LEU A 22 -0.41 -7.01 7.99
CA LEU A 22 -0.57 -7.33 9.41
C LEU A 22 0.74 -7.78 10.05
N MET A 23 1.52 -8.63 9.37
CA MET A 23 2.85 -9.05 9.83
C MET A 23 3.84 -7.87 9.90
N ALA A 24 3.81 -6.98 8.92
CA ALA A 24 4.68 -5.81 8.90
C ALA A 24 4.37 -4.84 10.06
N PHE A 25 3.10 -4.61 10.35
CA PHE A 25 2.68 -3.75 11.47
C PHE A 25 3.01 -4.35 12.86
N ASP A 26 3.03 -5.68 12.98
CA ASP A 26 3.38 -6.38 14.22
C ASP A 26 4.91 -6.50 14.42
N SER A 27 5.70 -6.15 13.44
CA SER A 27 7.16 -6.28 13.49
C SER A 27 7.80 -5.40 14.56
N GLU A 28 8.62 -6.00 15.42
CA GLU A 28 9.43 -5.25 16.37
C GLU A 28 10.66 -4.58 15.73
N ALA A 29 11.12 -5.10 14.57
CA ALA A 29 12.30 -4.62 13.89
C ALA A 29 12.05 -3.44 12.94
N HIS A 30 10.79 -3.25 12.52
CA HIS A 30 10.41 -2.28 11.49
C HIS A 30 9.40 -1.26 12.02
N ASP A 31 9.44 -0.07 11.46
CA ASP A 31 8.41 0.96 11.63
C ASP A 31 7.80 1.27 10.26
N VAL A 32 6.52 0.96 10.09
CA VAL A 32 5.81 1.25 8.84
C VAL A 32 5.60 2.75 8.75
N VAL A 33 6.32 3.42 7.86
CA VAL A 33 6.28 4.88 7.67
C VAL A 33 5.28 5.32 6.60
N GLY A 34 4.73 4.38 5.85
CA GLY A 34 3.70 4.66 4.85
C GLY A 34 3.31 3.43 4.03
N LEU A 35 2.16 3.53 3.38
CA LEU A 35 1.65 2.56 2.42
C LEU A 35 1.44 3.27 1.08
N ALA A 36 2.21 2.88 0.07
CA ALA A 36 2.06 3.33 -1.31
C ALA A 36 1.15 2.33 -2.06
N ILE A 37 0.05 2.80 -2.61
CA ILE A 37 -0.99 1.91 -3.13
C ILE A 37 -1.07 2.00 -4.65
N ALA A 38 -1.11 0.84 -5.29
CA ALA A 38 -1.36 0.69 -6.72
C ALA A 38 -2.67 -0.07 -6.97
N ALA A 39 -3.22 0.05 -8.16
CA ALA A 39 -4.17 -0.91 -8.67
C ALA A 39 -3.43 -2.17 -9.14
N GLY A 40 -4.04 -3.32 -8.97
CA GLY A 40 -3.49 -4.61 -9.40
C GLY A 40 -4.48 -5.72 -9.15
N ASN A 41 -4.56 -6.24 -7.93
CA ASN A 41 -5.54 -7.28 -7.57
C ASN A 41 -6.98 -6.85 -7.90
N VAL A 42 -7.30 -5.60 -7.59
CA VAL A 42 -8.55 -4.91 -7.94
C VAL A 42 -8.25 -3.44 -8.28
N GLY A 43 -9.26 -2.66 -8.65
CA GLY A 43 -9.10 -1.24 -8.96
C GLY A 43 -8.58 -0.41 -7.78
N LEU A 44 -7.93 0.73 -8.08
CA LEU A 44 -7.26 1.59 -7.09
C LEU A 44 -8.19 2.04 -5.95
N GLU A 45 -9.45 2.33 -6.25
CA GLU A 45 -10.43 2.72 -5.23
C GLU A 45 -10.56 1.65 -4.12
N HIS A 46 -10.65 0.39 -4.53
CA HIS A 46 -10.75 -0.74 -3.60
C HIS A 46 -9.44 -0.98 -2.85
N THR A 47 -8.30 -0.95 -3.53
CA THR A 47 -7.00 -1.20 -2.88
C THR A 47 -6.67 -0.11 -1.87
N VAL A 48 -6.97 1.15 -2.15
CA VAL A 48 -6.83 2.27 -1.20
C VAL A 48 -7.78 2.08 0.01
N ARG A 49 -9.04 1.74 -0.24
CA ARG A 49 -10.03 1.47 0.81
C ARG A 49 -9.57 0.33 1.73
N ASN A 50 -9.03 -0.74 1.14
CA ASN A 50 -8.49 -1.89 1.87
C ASN A 50 -7.29 -1.51 2.74
N ALA A 51 -6.35 -0.71 2.22
CA ALA A 51 -5.21 -0.21 3.00
C ALA A 51 -5.65 0.65 4.18
N LEU A 52 -6.61 1.55 3.98
CA LEU A 52 -7.18 2.37 5.04
C LEU A 52 -7.84 1.49 6.13
N LYS A 53 -8.55 0.45 5.73
CA LYS A 53 -9.19 -0.49 6.65
C LYS A 53 -8.16 -1.28 7.45
N LEU A 54 -7.11 -1.76 6.82
CA LEU A 54 -6.04 -2.51 7.51
C LEU A 54 -5.35 -1.66 8.57
N ARG A 55 -4.96 -0.40 8.25
CA ARG A 55 -4.36 0.49 9.25
C ARG A 55 -5.28 0.79 10.43
N GLU A 56 -6.61 0.88 10.18
CA GLU A 56 -7.63 1.03 11.23
C GLU A 56 -7.66 -0.20 12.14
N ILE A 57 -7.70 -1.40 11.55
CA ILE A 57 -7.73 -2.67 12.28
C ILE A 57 -6.51 -2.84 13.20
N VAL A 58 -5.33 -2.45 12.74
CA VAL A 58 -4.09 -2.54 13.54
C VAL A 58 -3.90 -1.37 14.50
N GLY A 59 -4.82 -0.41 14.53
CA GLY A 59 -4.75 0.75 15.43
C GLY A 59 -3.63 1.74 15.09
N ARG A 60 -3.25 1.86 13.79
CA ARG A 60 -2.22 2.78 13.29
C ARG A 60 -2.79 3.82 12.32
N PRO A 61 -3.78 4.62 12.74
CA PRO A 61 -4.37 5.66 11.90
C PRO A 61 -3.37 6.78 11.54
N ASP A 62 -2.24 6.85 12.24
CA ASP A 62 -1.11 7.76 12.01
C ASP A 62 -0.35 7.44 10.72
N VAL A 63 -0.32 6.18 10.29
CA VAL A 63 0.43 5.77 9.08
C VAL A 63 -0.27 6.28 7.82
N PRO A 64 0.40 7.10 6.99
CA PRO A 64 -0.21 7.63 5.78
C PRO A 64 -0.41 6.55 4.72
N VAL A 65 -1.53 6.65 4.01
CA VAL A 65 -1.85 5.85 2.82
C VAL A 65 -1.81 6.78 1.61
N PHE A 66 -0.97 6.47 0.64
CA PHE A 66 -0.77 7.26 -0.57
C PHE A 66 -1.39 6.55 -1.76
N ALA A 67 -2.42 7.13 -2.36
CA ALA A 67 -2.97 6.61 -3.60
C ALA A 67 -1.98 6.83 -4.75
N GLY A 68 -1.77 5.81 -5.56
CA GLY A 68 -0.82 5.82 -6.67
C GLY A 68 -1.46 5.58 -8.02
N CYS A 69 -0.79 4.79 -8.85
CA CYS A 69 -1.18 4.57 -10.22
C CYS A 69 -2.43 3.66 -10.34
N PRO A 70 -3.44 4.08 -11.13
CA PRO A 70 -4.65 3.29 -11.33
C PRO A 70 -4.48 2.17 -12.36
N GLY A 71 -3.31 2.05 -12.99
CA GLY A 71 -3.01 1.04 -13.98
C GLY A 71 -1.59 1.14 -14.52
N PRO A 72 -1.20 0.26 -15.45
CA PRO A 72 0.13 0.25 -16.04
C PRO A 72 0.44 1.53 -16.81
N LEU A 73 1.74 1.90 -16.90
CA LEU A 73 2.18 3.10 -17.64
C LEU A 73 2.17 2.91 -19.17
N VAL A 74 2.37 1.69 -19.66
CA VAL A 74 2.64 1.42 -21.09
C VAL A 74 1.59 0.51 -21.70
N HIS A 75 1.12 -0.49 -20.96
CA HIS A 75 0.15 -1.47 -21.45
C HIS A 75 -1.27 -1.11 -21.03
N ALA A 76 -2.26 -1.61 -21.79
CA ALA A 76 -3.65 -1.57 -21.34
C ALA A 76 -3.78 -2.34 -20.01
N PRO A 77 -4.71 -1.92 -19.12
CA PRO A 77 -5.01 -2.67 -17.91
C PRO A 77 -5.33 -4.13 -18.26
N ARG A 78 -4.75 -5.07 -17.51
CA ARG A 78 -5.09 -6.48 -17.60
C ARG A 78 -6.38 -6.76 -16.82
N GLU A 79 -6.94 -7.94 -17.02
CA GLU A 79 -7.97 -8.44 -16.10
C GLU A 79 -7.44 -8.42 -14.68
N ASP A 80 -8.29 -7.98 -13.75
CA ASP A 80 -7.97 -7.98 -12.33
C ASP A 80 -8.06 -9.40 -11.74
N ALA A 81 -7.72 -9.52 -10.47
CA ALA A 81 -7.78 -10.78 -9.73
C ALA A 81 -9.05 -10.89 -8.87
N ALA A 82 -10.15 -10.26 -9.25
CA ALA A 82 -11.41 -10.29 -8.52
C ALA A 82 -11.94 -11.72 -8.32
N HIS A 83 -11.63 -12.65 -9.23
CA HIS A 83 -11.96 -14.07 -9.10
C HIS A 83 -11.20 -14.78 -7.96
N VAL A 84 -10.10 -14.21 -7.46
CA VAL A 84 -9.32 -14.71 -6.32
C VAL A 84 -9.65 -13.95 -5.06
N HIS A 85 -9.67 -12.61 -5.14
CA HIS A 85 -9.74 -11.72 -3.98
C HIS A 85 -11.16 -11.16 -3.70
N GLY A 86 -12.16 -11.48 -4.53
CA GLY A 86 -13.46 -10.80 -4.53
C GLY A 86 -13.40 -9.48 -5.30
N ARG A 87 -14.55 -8.90 -5.63
CA ARG A 87 -14.65 -7.65 -6.38
C ARG A 87 -14.10 -6.45 -5.61
N ASP A 88 -14.20 -6.49 -4.28
CA ASP A 88 -13.66 -5.47 -3.38
C ASP A 88 -12.21 -5.74 -2.96
N GLY A 89 -11.64 -6.89 -3.34
CA GLY A 89 -10.30 -7.32 -2.97
C GLY A 89 -10.20 -8.00 -1.60
N PHE A 90 -11.28 -8.02 -0.81
CA PHE A 90 -11.34 -8.63 0.53
C PHE A 90 -12.48 -9.65 0.65
N GLY A 91 -12.70 -10.44 -0.40
CA GLY A 91 -13.62 -11.57 -0.40
C GLY A 91 -15.09 -11.18 -0.38
N ASP A 92 -15.42 -9.94 -0.74
CA ASP A 92 -16.79 -9.40 -0.76
C ASP A 92 -17.53 -9.55 0.60
N ILE A 93 -16.79 -9.46 1.71
CA ILE A 93 -17.34 -9.65 3.06
C ILE A 93 -18.15 -8.46 3.57
N GLY A 94 -18.14 -7.32 2.86
CA GLY A 94 -18.96 -6.16 3.19
C GLY A 94 -18.55 -5.45 4.48
N TYR A 95 -17.26 -5.32 4.76
CA TYR A 95 -16.80 -4.59 5.94
C TYR A 95 -17.19 -3.10 5.86
N PRO A 96 -17.45 -2.45 7.03
CA PRO A 96 -17.79 -1.03 7.07
C PRO A 96 -16.69 -0.16 6.47
N ASP A 97 -17.05 0.98 5.89
CA ASP A 97 -16.08 1.93 5.36
C ASP A 97 -15.06 2.32 6.43
N PRO A 98 -13.76 2.39 6.07
CA PRO A 98 -12.72 2.80 7.00
C PRO A 98 -12.89 4.27 7.38
N ALA A 99 -12.52 4.61 8.61
CA ALA A 99 -12.35 5.99 9.02
C ALA A 99 -11.10 6.59 8.36
N GLY A 100 -11.13 7.89 8.10
CA GLY A 100 -10.01 8.60 7.51
C GLY A 100 -9.96 8.50 5.98
N ALA A 101 -8.94 9.12 5.42
CA ALA A 101 -8.73 9.23 3.99
C ALA A 101 -7.26 9.00 3.61
N ALA A 102 -7.02 8.74 2.33
CA ALA A 102 -5.68 8.77 1.78
C ALA A 102 -5.09 10.19 1.84
N ALA A 103 -3.77 10.28 1.94
CA ALA A 103 -3.06 11.54 1.83
C ALA A 103 -3.26 12.15 0.42
N ALA A 104 -3.14 13.48 0.34
CA ALA A 104 -3.24 14.17 -0.95
C ALA A 104 -2.03 13.91 -1.87
N GLU A 105 -0.89 13.51 -1.31
CA GLU A 105 0.33 13.22 -2.04
C GLU A 105 0.20 11.91 -2.82
N HIS A 106 0.62 11.92 -4.10
CA HIS A 106 0.66 10.71 -4.92
C HIS A 106 1.75 9.74 -4.45
N ALA A 107 1.48 8.43 -4.49
CA ALA A 107 2.40 7.40 -4.01
C ALA A 107 3.82 7.51 -4.57
N ALA A 108 3.98 7.82 -5.86
CA ALA A 108 5.31 7.97 -6.47
C ALA A 108 6.11 9.14 -5.86
N LEU A 109 5.46 10.25 -5.53
CA LEU A 109 6.10 11.40 -4.86
C LEU A 109 6.44 11.05 -3.41
N ALA A 110 5.55 10.33 -2.72
CA ALA A 110 5.80 9.86 -1.37
C ALA A 110 7.00 8.89 -1.30
N ILE A 111 7.12 7.97 -2.27
CA ILE A 111 8.28 7.07 -2.39
C ILE A 111 9.57 7.91 -2.51
N LEU A 112 9.59 8.89 -3.40
CA LEU A 112 10.75 9.76 -3.60
C LEU A 112 11.09 10.55 -2.33
N ARG A 113 10.12 11.21 -1.73
CA ARG A 113 10.30 12.00 -0.52
C ARG A 113 10.82 11.15 0.66
N LEU A 114 10.16 10.03 0.94
CA LEU A 114 10.56 9.14 2.04
C LEU A 114 11.94 8.50 1.81
N SER A 115 12.31 8.25 0.55
CA SER A 115 13.66 7.76 0.23
C SER A 115 14.75 8.78 0.56
N HIS A 116 14.46 10.06 0.44
CA HIS A 116 15.38 11.13 0.84
C HIS A 116 15.37 11.36 2.36
N GLU A 117 14.20 11.37 2.99
CA GLU A 117 14.06 11.56 4.44
C GLU A 117 14.76 10.45 5.24
N HIS A 118 14.74 9.22 4.72
CA HIS A 118 15.37 8.05 5.34
C HIS A 118 16.55 7.53 4.52
N ALA A 119 17.32 8.44 3.91
CA ALA A 119 18.44 8.08 3.01
C ALA A 119 19.38 7.04 3.64
N GLY A 120 19.63 5.96 2.92
CA GLY A 120 20.48 4.86 3.35
C GLY A 120 19.87 3.93 4.40
N ARG A 121 18.63 4.19 4.85
CA ARG A 121 17.95 3.40 5.90
C ARG A 121 16.59 2.87 5.51
N LEU A 122 15.91 3.51 4.55
CA LEU A 122 14.59 3.08 4.11
C LEU A 122 14.63 1.67 3.54
N LEU A 123 13.81 0.79 4.09
CA LEU A 123 13.44 -0.46 3.44
C LEU A 123 12.17 -0.24 2.63
N LEU A 124 12.25 -0.42 1.32
CA LEU A 124 11.10 -0.39 0.42
C LEU A 124 10.76 -1.82 0.02
N VAL A 125 9.55 -2.25 0.33
CA VAL A 125 9.02 -3.56 -0.06
C VAL A 125 7.90 -3.36 -1.07
N ALA A 126 8.06 -3.95 -2.26
CA ALA A 126 7.05 -3.90 -3.32
C ALA A 126 6.38 -5.28 -3.45
N LEU A 127 5.09 -5.34 -3.19
CA LEU A 127 4.27 -6.55 -3.23
C LEU A 127 3.34 -6.61 -4.43
N GLY A 128 3.08 -5.46 -5.06
CA GLY A 128 2.18 -5.32 -6.20
C GLY A 128 2.89 -4.94 -7.50
N PRO A 129 2.13 -4.46 -8.50
CA PRO A 129 2.71 -3.94 -9.73
C PRO A 129 3.67 -2.77 -9.46
N LEU A 130 4.83 -2.77 -10.11
CA LEU A 130 5.90 -1.79 -9.87
C LEU A 130 5.65 -0.41 -10.48
N THR A 131 4.40 -0.07 -10.80
CA THR A 131 4.04 1.15 -11.53
C THR A 131 4.40 2.42 -10.77
N ASN A 132 4.15 2.46 -9.44
CA ASN A 132 4.51 3.59 -8.60
C ASN A 132 6.03 3.80 -8.55
N LEU A 133 6.80 2.71 -8.41
CA LEU A 133 8.25 2.75 -8.42
C LEU A 133 8.79 3.24 -9.77
N ALA A 134 8.25 2.72 -10.86
CA ALA A 134 8.66 3.13 -12.20
C ALA A 134 8.42 4.63 -12.43
N LEU A 135 7.31 5.16 -11.91
CA LEU A 135 7.01 6.58 -12.00
C LEU A 135 7.92 7.42 -11.09
N ALA A 136 8.26 6.93 -9.89
CA ALA A 136 9.16 7.61 -8.96
C ALA A 136 10.60 7.71 -9.49
N LEU A 137 11.01 6.81 -10.37
CA LEU A 137 12.36 6.78 -10.96
C LEU A 137 12.51 7.63 -12.23
N ARG A 138 11.45 8.30 -12.69
CA ARG A 138 11.47 9.20 -13.87
C ARG A 138 11.68 10.65 -13.51
#